data_69f1f5520acd923fd65f97f01ddd4a5b
#
_entry.id   69f1f5520acd923fd65f97f01ddd4a5b
#
_cell.length_a   1.000
_cell.length_b   1.000
_cell.length_c   1.000
_cell.angle_alpha   90.00
_cell.angle_beta   90.00
_cell.angle_gamma   90.00
#
_symmetry.space_group_name_H-M   'P 1'
#
loop_
_entity.id
_entity.type
_entity.pdbx_description
1 polymer ?
#
loop_
_entity_poly.entity_id
_entity_poly.type
_entity_poly.pdbx_seq_one_letter_code
_entity_poly.pdbx_strand_id
1 'polypeptide(L)'
;MFWRCGGPPDPDRLGGDMKNILTALFLLCSLTAVRAAGAETPAQRLAALGLTLPAVAPVIANYVPAVRSGNLVFLAGQVPRGADGKMLTGKVGRDVTEAQAAEAARTCALQLLAALQAEIGDLAKVKRIVRVGGFVNCTDDFTAQPKVVNGASDLLVAVFGDAGRHARAAVGVNSLPGGAPVEIELVAEVVN
;
A
#
# COMPACT_ATOMS: atom_id res chain seq x y z
N MET A 1 -34.63 2.84 -82.62
CA MET A 1 -34.68 3.11 -81.19
C MET A 1 -34.94 1.75 -80.51
N PHE A 2 -33.84 1.08 -80.10
CA PHE A 2 -33.91 -0.31 -79.60
C PHE A 2 -33.60 -0.30 -78.10
N TRP A 3 -34.57 -0.72 -77.30
CA TRP A 3 -34.35 -1.00 -75.85
C TRP A 3 -33.77 -2.39 -75.71
N ARG A 4 -32.58 -2.52 -75.04
CA ARG A 4 -32.06 -3.79 -74.60
C ARG A 4 -32.54 -4.05 -73.15
N CYS A 5 -33.32 -5.10 -72.99
CA CYS A 5 -33.66 -5.64 -71.68
C CYS A 5 -32.42 -6.27 -71.03
N GLY A 6 -32.08 -5.82 -69.86
CA GLY A 6 -31.06 -6.44 -68.98
C GLY A 6 -31.64 -7.76 -68.43
N GLY A 7 -30.84 -8.82 -68.48
CA GLY A 7 -31.18 -10.12 -67.92
C GLY A 7 -31.17 -10.09 -66.38
N PRO A 8 -31.76 -11.13 -65.74
CA PRO A 8 -31.87 -11.23 -64.30
C PRO A 8 -30.49 -11.35 -63.66
N PRO A 9 -30.31 -10.85 -62.42
CA PRO A 9 -29.04 -10.90 -61.71
C PRO A 9 -28.66 -12.36 -61.37
N ASP A 10 -27.39 -12.67 -61.49
CA ASP A 10 -26.75 -13.96 -61.21
C ASP A 10 -26.83 -14.28 -59.70
N PRO A 11 -27.47 -15.40 -59.27
CA PRO A 11 -27.61 -15.77 -57.88
C PRO A 11 -26.31 -16.19 -57.21
N ASP A 12 -25.22 -16.45 -57.94
CA ASP A 12 -23.97 -16.95 -57.37
C ASP A 12 -23.02 -15.86 -56.85
N ARG A 13 -23.35 -14.57 -57.04
CA ARG A 13 -22.50 -13.46 -56.57
C ARG A 13 -22.63 -13.10 -55.09
N LEU A 14 -23.62 -13.64 -54.38
CA LEU A 14 -23.88 -13.29 -52.97
C LEU A 14 -23.34 -14.31 -51.96
N GLY A 15 -22.66 -15.39 -52.40
CA GLY A 15 -22.21 -16.47 -51.52
C GLY A 15 -20.80 -16.23 -50.91
N GLY A 16 -20.00 -15.31 -51.47
CA GLY A 16 -18.61 -15.14 -51.06
C GLY A 16 -18.39 -14.23 -49.84
N ASP A 17 -19.16 -13.18 -49.72
CA ASP A 17 -18.91 -12.14 -48.72
C ASP A 17 -19.49 -12.45 -47.35
N MET A 18 -20.51 -13.26 -47.25
CA MET A 18 -21.14 -13.59 -45.96
C MET A 18 -20.33 -14.53 -45.10
N LYS A 19 -19.53 -15.43 -45.70
CA LYS A 19 -18.64 -16.33 -44.96
C LYS A 19 -17.44 -15.58 -44.39
N ASN A 20 -16.92 -14.60 -45.10
CA ASN A 20 -15.78 -13.78 -44.64
C ASN A 20 -16.19 -12.78 -43.57
N ILE A 21 -17.42 -12.27 -43.57
CA ILE A 21 -17.95 -11.36 -42.54
C ILE A 21 -18.20 -12.12 -41.23
N LEU A 22 -18.71 -13.35 -41.25
CA LEU A 22 -18.89 -14.17 -40.05
C LEU A 22 -17.55 -14.57 -39.43
N THR A 23 -16.51 -14.88 -40.24
CA THR A 23 -15.19 -15.24 -39.75
C THR A 23 -14.50 -14.02 -39.14
N ALA A 24 -14.64 -12.83 -39.70
CA ALA A 24 -14.12 -11.58 -39.16
C ALA A 24 -14.80 -11.16 -37.84
N LEU A 25 -16.12 -11.40 -37.70
CA LEU A 25 -16.86 -11.12 -36.46
C LEU A 25 -16.45 -12.07 -35.32
N PHE A 26 -16.16 -13.35 -35.63
CA PHE A 26 -15.69 -14.32 -34.62
C PHE A 26 -14.26 -14.03 -34.16
N LEU A 27 -13.38 -13.51 -35.04
CA LEU A 27 -12.03 -13.12 -34.68
C LEU A 27 -11.98 -11.83 -33.86
N LEU A 28 -12.95 -10.93 -34.03
CA LEU A 28 -13.03 -9.67 -33.26
C LEU A 28 -13.61 -9.88 -31.86
N CYS A 29 -14.41 -10.95 -31.65
CA CYS A 29 -15.00 -11.26 -30.34
C CYS A 29 -14.03 -11.97 -29.37
N SER A 30 -12.91 -12.51 -29.86
CA SER A 30 -11.93 -13.21 -29.05
C SER A 30 -10.83 -12.30 -28.45
N LEU A 31 -10.80 -11.00 -28.78
CA LEU A 31 -9.76 -10.07 -28.32
C LEU A 31 -10.20 -9.15 -27.17
N THR A 32 -11.39 -9.28 -26.59
CA THR A 32 -11.87 -8.40 -25.52
C THR A 32 -12.01 -9.05 -24.16
N ALA A 33 -11.40 -10.20 -23.92
CA ALA A 33 -11.12 -10.67 -22.57
C ALA A 33 -9.84 -10.01 -22.05
N VAL A 34 -9.74 -8.68 -22.09
CA VAL A 34 -8.89 -7.95 -21.18
C VAL A 34 -9.51 -8.17 -19.81
N ARG A 35 -9.07 -9.22 -19.15
CA ARG A 35 -9.31 -9.44 -17.74
C ARG A 35 -8.85 -8.17 -17.04
N ALA A 36 -9.80 -7.35 -16.58
CA ALA A 36 -9.49 -6.29 -15.63
C ALA A 36 -8.77 -7.00 -14.48
N ALA A 37 -7.45 -6.90 -14.45
CA ALA A 37 -6.67 -7.36 -13.33
C ALA A 37 -7.19 -6.53 -12.16
N GLY A 38 -8.02 -7.13 -11.32
CA GLY A 38 -8.51 -6.49 -10.10
C GLY A 38 -7.29 -5.96 -9.37
N ALA A 39 -7.35 -4.71 -8.90
CA ALA A 39 -6.24 -4.10 -8.18
C ALA A 39 -5.80 -5.05 -7.06
N GLU A 40 -4.49 -5.35 -6.99
CA GLU A 40 -3.93 -6.22 -5.96
C GLU A 40 -4.34 -5.74 -4.57
N THR A 41 -4.77 -6.68 -3.74
CA THR A 41 -5.10 -6.39 -2.35
C THR A 41 -3.86 -6.09 -1.52
N PRO A 42 -3.98 -5.36 -0.39
CA PRO A 42 -2.85 -5.14 0.52
C PRO A 42 -2.18 -6.44 0.97
N ALA A 43 -2.94 -7.51 1.20
CA ALA A 43 -2.42 -8.82 1.57
C ALA A 43 -1.57 -9.44 0.44
N GLN A 44 -2.01 -9.34 -0.82
CA GLN A 44 -1.25 -9.81 -1.97
C GLN A 44 0.05 -9.02 -2.15
N ARG A 45 0.02 -7.70 -1.96
CA ARG A 45 1.21 -6.85 -2.04
C ARG A 45 2.20 -7.13 -0.92
N LEU A 46 1.73 -7.35 0.32
CA LEU A 46 2.60 -7.81 1.42
C LEU A 46 3.28 -9.13 1.07
N ALA A 47 2.53 -10.11 0.55
CA ALA A 47 3.07 -11.40 0.13
C ALA A 47 4.09 -11.27 -1.01
N ALA A 48 3.81 -10.42 -2.01
CA ALA A 48 4.73 -10.14 -3.13
C ALA A 48 6.04 -9.48 -2.65
N LEU A 49 5.99 -8.69 -1.57
CA LEU A 49 7.16 -8.10 -0.91
C LEU A 49 7.88 -9.08 0.03
N GLY A 50 7.40 -10.32 0.17
CA GLY A 50 7.93 -11.30 1.11
C GLY A 50 7.72 -10.92 2.58
N LEU A 51 6.71 -10.09 2.88
CA LEU A 51 6.46 -9.57 4.21
C LEU A 51 5.30 -10.29 4.90
N THR A 52 5.49 -10.59 6.17
CA THR A 52 4.45 -11.07 7.08
C THR A 52 4.26 -10.06 8.19
N LEU A 53 3.02 -9.77 8.54
CA LEU A 53 2.72 -8.89 9.66
C LEU A 53 3.12 -9.58 10.98
N PRO A 54 3.81 -8.85 11.88
CA PRO A 54 4.16 -9.40 13.19
C PRO A 54 2.90 -9.57 14.06
N ALA A 55 3.03 -10.36 15.12
CA ALA A 55 2.03 -10.37 16.18
C ALA A 55 1.93 -8.99 16.84
N VAL A 56 0.70 -8.57 17.16
CA VAL A 56 0.49 -7.32 17.91
C VAL A 56 1.07 -7.47 19.32
N ALA A 57 2.00 -6.60 19.67
CA ALA A 57 2.59 -6.62 21.00
C ALA A 57 1.54 -6.24 22.06
N PRO A 58 1.53 -6.92 23.22
CA PRO A 58 0.64 -6.54 24.33
C PRO A 58 1.00 -5.13 24.82
N VAL A 59 0.00 -4.32 25.12
CA VAL A 59 0.20 -3.03 25.77
C VAL A 59 0.53 -3.23 27.24
N ILE A 60 1.44 -2.41 27.76
CA ILE A 60 1.96 -2.49 29.13
C ILE A 60 1.52 -1.33 30.02
N ALA A 61 0.60 -0.47 29.54
CA ALA A 61 0.10 0.70 30.24
C ALA A 61 -1.38 0.96 29.89
N ASN A 62 -1.97 2.01 30.47
CA ASN A 62 -3.39 2.35 30.26
C ASN A 62 -3.63 3.04 28.90
N TYR A 63 -3.38 2.35 27.81
CA TYR A 63 -3.74 2.76 26.46
C TYR A 63 -4.06 1.51 25.61
N VAL A 64 -4.54 1.71 24.40
CA VAL A 64 -4.83 0.65 23.42
C VAL A 64 -4.04 0.88 22.14
N PRO A 65 -3.73 -0.18 21.35
CA PRO A 65 -2.94 -0.05 20.13
C PRO A 65 -3.63 0.81 19.06
N ALA A 66 -4.95 0.83 19.04
CA ALA A 66 -5.76 1.57 18.09
C ALA A 66 -7.05 2.07 18.74
N VAL A 67 -7.54 3.22 18.26
CA VAL A 67 -8.85 3.77 18.62
C VAL A 67 -9.56 4.14 17.34
N ARG A 68 -10.80 3.64 17.16
CA ARG A 68 -11.66 4.01 16.04
C ARG A 68 -12.60 5.15 16.46
N SER A 69 -12.69 6.18 15.62
CA SER A 69 -13.64 7.29 15.75
C SER A 69 -14.28 7.56 14.39
N GLY A 70 -15.51 7.12 14.22
CA GLY A 70 -16.17 7.12 12.91
C GLY A 70 -15.42 6.26 11.90
N ASN A 71 -15.00 6.87 10.80
CA ASN A 71 -14.21 6.21 9.76
C ASN A 71 -12.68 6.32 9.97
N LEU A 72 -12.24 7.02 11.02
CA LEU A 72 -10.83 7.18 11.31
C LEU A 72 -10.38 6.18 12.37
N VAL A 73 -9.22 5.59 12.14
CA VAL A 73 -8.50 4.73 13.08
C VAL A 73 -7.19 5.43 13.43
N PHE A 74 -7.02 5.73 14.71
CA PHE A 74 -5.81 6.32 15.29
C PHE A 74 -4.99 5.20 15.89
N LEU A 75 -3.74 5.06 15.47
CA LEU A 75 -2.83 4.04 15.97
C LEU A 75 -1.77 4.66 16.87
N ALA A 76 -1.55 4.01 18.01
CA ALA A 76 -0.52 4.38 18.96
C ALA A 76 0.88 4.25 18.32
N GLY A 77 1.81 5.09 18.77
CA GLY A 77 3.20 5.07 18.33
C GLY A 77 3.83 3.69 18.49
N GLN A 78 4.58 3.27 17.47
CA GLN A 78 5.36 2.03 17.48
C GLN A 78 6.85 2.35 17.43
N VAL A 79 7.58 1.71 18.33
CA VAL A 79 9.05 1.66 18.31
C VAL A 79 9.53 0.35 17.67
N PRO A 80 10.71 0.33 17.00
CA PRO A 80 11.14 -0.83 16.22
C PRO A 80 11.49 -2.02 17.11
N ARG A 81 10.76 -3.13 16.97
CA ARG A 81 11.07 -4.41 17.60
C ARG A 81 11.35 -5.45 16.52
N GLY A 82 12.48 -6.13 16.66
CA GLY A 82 12.81 -7.27 15.81
C GLY A 82 11.89 -8.48 16.05
N ALA A 83 12.03 -9.49 15.21
CA ALA A 83 11.27 -10.75 15.33
C ALA A 83 11.56 -11.48 16.67
N ASP A 84 12.70 -11.24 17.27
CA ASP A 84 13.08 -11.73 18.59
C ASP A 84 12.48 -10.92 19.76
N GLY A 85 11.65 -9.93 19.47
CA GLY A 85 11.03 -9.02 20.43
C GLY A 85 11.96 -7.95 20.97
N LYS A 86 13.25 -7.96 20.62
CA LYS A 86 14.22 -6.96 21.08
C LYS A 86 14.02 -5.66 20.30
N MET A 87 14.11 -4.55 21.03
CA MET A 87 14.03 -3.21 20.45
C MET A 87 15.42 -2.81 19.93
N LEU A 88 15.47 -2.26 18.72
CA LEU A 88 16.65 -1.53 18.28
C LEU A 88 16.78 -0.26 19.12
N THR A 89 17.98 0.03 19.61
CA THR A 89 18.25 1.21 20.43
C THR A 89 19.44 2.00 19.88
N GLY A 90 19.50 3.27 20.22
CA GLY A 90 20.60 4.17 19.84
C GLY A 90 20.09 5.47 19.20
N LYS A 91 20.98 6.46 19.17
CA LYS A 91 20.73 7.80 18.61
C LYS A 91 21.22 7.82 17.16
N VAL A 92 20.35 8.23 16.24
CA VAL A 92 20.69 8.38 14.81
C VAL A 92 21.75 9.48 14.63
N GLY A 93 22.74 9.22 13.82
CA GLY A 93 23.90 10.10 13.64
C GLY A 93 25.05 9.82 14.59
N ARG A 94 24.84 8.99 15.63
CA ARG A 94 25.90 8.57 16.56
C ARG A 94 26.02 7.05 16.64
N ASP A 95 24.94 6.37 17.03
CA ASP A 95 24.92 4.94 17.33
C ASP A 95 24.28 4.13 16.19
N VAL A 96 23.37 4.78 15.44
CA VAL A 96 22.55 4.19 14.36
C VAL A 96 22.73 5.03 13.11
N THR A 97 22.99 4.38 11.99
CA THR A 97 23.07 5.06 10.68
C THR A 97 21.68 5.45 10.17
N GLU A 98 21.61 6.40 9.21
CA GLU A 98 20.39 6.79 8.52
C GLU A 98 19.68 5.56 7.92
N ALA A 99 20.42 4.67 7.25
CA ALA A 99 19.87 3.47 6.62
C ALA A 99 19.27 2.48 7.64
N GLN A 100 19.96 2.25 8.75
CA GLN A 100 19.43 1.41 9.84
C GLN A 100 18.18 2.00 10.48
N ALA A 101 18.14 3.32 10.65
CA ALA A 101 16.98 4.02 11.18
C ALA A 101 15.79 3.98 10.20
N ALA A 102 16.03 4.05 8.89
CA ALA A 102 14.98 3.89 7.86
C ALA A 102 14.40 2.47 7.89
N GLU A 103 15.21 1.43 8.03
CA GLU A 103 14.71 0.06 8.19
C GLU A 103 13.95 -0.13 9.52
N ALA A 104 14.40 0.55 10.57
CA ALA A 104 13.67 0.59 11.84
C ALA A 104 12.28 1.27 11.67
N ALA A 105 12.18 2.36 10.92
CA ALA A 105 10.90 3.00 10.60
C ALA A 105 9.97 2.08 9.75
N ARG A 106 10.55 1.31 8.82
CA ARG A 106 9.83 0.26 8.07
C ARG A 106 9.27 -0.82 9.00
N THR A 107 10.06 -1.25 9.99
CA THR A 107 9.63 -2.20 11.02
C THR A 107 8.47 -1.64 11.85
N CYS A 108 8.54 -0.38 12.28
CA CYS A 108 7.43 0.29 12.95
C CYS A 108 6.15 0.30 12.10
N ALA A 109 6.27 0.56 10.80
CA ALA A 109 5.12 0.55 9.90
C ALA A 109 4.48 -0.84 9.77
N LEU A 110 5.27 -1.93 9.74
CA LEU A 110 4.73 -3.30 9.78
C LEU A 110 3.96 -3.58 11.08
N GLN A 111 4.45 -3.11 12.22
CA GLN A 111 3.77 -3.23 13.50
C GLN A 111 2.46 -2.43 13.52
N LEU A 112 2.45 -1.21 12.94
CA LEU A 112 1.23 -0.41 12.76
C LEU A 112 0.21 -1.10 11.86
N LEU A 113 0.64 -1.73 10.74
CA LEU A 113 -0.24 -2.50 9.88
C LEU A 113 -0.83 -3.72 10.59
N ALA A 114 -0.06 -4.39 11.45
CA ALA A 114 -0.55 -5.48 12.27
C ALA A 114 -1.64 -5.00 13.27
N ALA A 115 -1.40 -3.88 13.96
CA ALA A 115 -2.36 -3.28 14.89
C ALA A 115 -3.63 -2.81 14.14
N LEU A 116 -3.48 -2.20 12.96
CA LEU A 116 -4.59 -1.78 12.13
C LEU A 116 -5.43 -2.98 11.67
N GLN A 117 -4.78 -4.04 11.18
CA GLN A 117 -5.49 -5.26 10.78
C GLN A 117 -6.23 -5.90 11.95
N ALA A 118 -5.65 -5.94 13.13
CA ALA A 118 -6.30 -6.46 14.34
C ALA A 118 -7.58 -5.66 14.69
N GLU A 119 -7.56 -4.33 14.50
CA GLU A 119 -8.70 -3.46 14.79
C GLU A 119 -9.81 -3.59 13.75
N ILE A 120 -9.48 -3.67 12.44
CA ILE A 120 -10.48 -3.61 11.37
C ILE A 120 -10.77 -4.97 10.71
N GLY A 121 -9.99 -6.00 11.03
CA GLY A 121 -10.09 -7.37 10.50
C GLY A 121 -9.41 -7.60 9.16
N ASP A 122 -9.48 -6.66 8.21
CA ASP A 122 -8.86 -6.79 6.89
C ASP A 122 -8.35 -5.43 6.41
N LEU A 123 -7.07 -5.39 5.98
CA LEU A 123 -6.45 -4.17 5.42
C LEU A 123 -7.08 -3.72 4.10
N ALA A 124 -7.84 -4.57 3.42
CA ALA A 124 -8.61 -4.18 2.23
C ALA A 124 -9.71 -3.14 2.56
N LYS A 125 -10.10 -2.99 3.83
CA LYS A 125 -11.01 -1.95 4.31
C LYS A 125 -10.36 -0.58 4.44
N VAL A 126 -9.04 -0.46 4.30
CA VAL A 126 -8.36 0.83 4.33
C VAL A 126 -8.69 1.62 3.06
N LYS A 127 -9.36 2.75 3.24
CA LYS A 127 -9.67 3.68 2.15
C LYS A 127 -8.45 4.51 1.78
N ARG A 128 -7.71 4.97 2.79
CA ARG A 128 -6.43 5.66 2.66
C ARG A 128 -5.69 5.78 3.99
N ILE A 129 -4.38 5.95 3.91
CA ILE A 129 -3.59 6.48 5.01
C ILE A 129 -3.74 8.01 5.00
N VAL A 130 -4.14 8.58 6.14
CA VAL A 130 -4.43 10.01 6.26
C VAL A 130 -3.19 10.78 6.69
N ARG A 131 -2.53 10.29 7.75
CA ARG A 131 -1.36 10.97 8.36
C ARG A 131 -0.37 9.95 8.90
N VAL A 132 0.90 10.30 8.78
CA VAL A 132 2.01 9.62 9.46
C VAL A 132 2.78 10.67 10.27
N GLY A 133 3.01 10.40 11.55
CA GLY A 133 3.96 11.10 12.40
C GLY A 133 5.20 10.25 12.57
N GLY A 134 6.37 10.83 12.33
CA GLY A 134 7.66 10.18 12.52
C GLY A 134 8.55 11.02 13.44
N PHE A 135 9.00 10.39 14.53
CA PHE A 135 9.85 10.99 15.54
C PHE A 135 11.20 10.27 15.49
N VAL A 136 12.27 11.03 15.31
CA VAL A 136 13.64 10.48 15.16
C VAL A 136 14.49 10.93 16.32
N ASN A 137 14.93 9.99 17.16
CA ASN A 137 15.92 10.22 18.20
C ASN A 137 17.30 10.37 17.54
N CYS A 138 17.74 11.61 17.32
CA CYS A 138 18.92 11.91 16.53
C CYS A 138 19.83 12.93 17.24
N THR A 139 21.08 13.05 16.76
CA THR A 139 22.00 14.11 17.17
C THR A 139 21.50 15.47 16.72
N ASP A 140 21.96 16.55 17.35
CA ASP A 140 21.47 17.90 17.09
C ASP A 140 21.80 18.41 15.68
N ASP A 141 22.86 17.89 15.08
CA ASP A 141 23.32 18.18 13.71
C ASP A 141 22.68 17.31 12.63
N PHE A 142 21.91 16.27 13.02
CA PHE A 142 21.24 15.40 12.07
C PHE A 142 19.99 16.08 11.52
N THR A 143 19.93 16.32 10.22
CA THR A 143 18.82 17.03 9.53
C THR A 143 18.07 16.17 8.52
N ALA A 144 18.39 14.88 8.43
CA ALA A 144 17.81 13.96 7.44
C ALA A 144 16.65 13.11 8.00
N GLN A 145 15.92 13.59 9.00
CA GLN A 145 14.76 12.90 9.58
C GLN A 145 13.75 12.45 8.51
N PRO A 146 13.43 13.23 7.44
CA PRO A 146 12.56 12.79 6.39
C PRO A 146 13.02 11.50 5.70
N LYS A 147 14.33 11.28 5.52
CA LYS A 147 14.87 10.07 4.91
C LYS A 147 14.67 8.85 5.80
N VAL A 148 14.81 9.01 7.12
CA VAL A 148 14.51 7.95 8.09
C VAL A 148 13.03 7.56 7.99
N VAL A 149 12.12 8.52 8.02
CA VAL A 149 10.68 8.27 7.99
C VAL A 149 10.21 7.74 6.61
N ASN A 150 10.99 7.92 5.54
CA ASN A 150 10.71 7.30 4.24
C ASN A 150 10.61 5.77 4.35
N GLY A 151 11.36 5.12 5.24
CA GLY A 151 11.23 3.67 5.45
C GLY A 151 9.79 3.22 5.75
N ALA A 152 9.07 3.99 6.55
CA ALA A 152 7.65 3.76 6.81
C ALA A 152 6.77 4.18 5.63
N SER A 153 6.98 5.37 5.07
CA SER A 153 6.16 5.91 3.98
C SER A 153 6.21 5.05 2.72
N ASP A 154 7.39 4.58 2.35
CA ASP A 154 7.60 3.76 1.14
C ASP A 154 6.91 2.40 1.28
N LEU A 155 6.95 1.79 2.47
CA LEU A 155 6.19 0.57 2.74
C LEU A 155 4.67 0.80 2.62
N LEU A 156 4.14 1.87 3.19
CA LEU A 156 2.72 2.17 3.12
C LEU A 156 2.26 2.38 1.66
N VAL A 157 3.06 3.07 0.85
CA VAL A 157 2.79 3.24 -0.58
C VAL A 157 2.91 1.90 -1.33
N ALA A 158 3.90 1.07 -1.01
CA ALA A 158 4.05 -0.26 -1.61
C ALA A 158 2.83 -1.16 -1.32
N VAL A 159 2.27 -1.08 -0.10
CA VAL A 159 1.12 -1.90 0.33
C VAL A 159 -0.21 -1.36 -0.20
N PHE A 160 -0.45 -0.05 -0.16
CA PHE A 160 -1.74 0.54 -0.49
C PHE A 160 -1.79 1.30 -1.83
N GLY A 161 -0.66 1.42 -2.54
CA GLY A 161 -0.57 2.23 -3.76
C GLY A 161 -0.85 3.71 -3.45
N ASP A 162 -1.65 4.37 -4.28
CA ASP A 162 -2.00 5.78 -4.09
C ASP A 162 -2.76 6.04 -2.76
N ALA A 163 -3.50 5.07 -2.24
CA ALA A 163 -4.13 5.17 -0.94
C ALA A 163 -3.12 5.19 0.23
N GLY A 164 -1.89 4.78 0.00
CA GLY A 164 -0.79 4.88 0.96
C GLY A 164 -0.13 6.26 1.04
N ARG A 165 -0.40 7.17 0.09
CA ARG A 165 0.13 8.55 0.09
C ARG A 165 -0.59 9.39 1.14
N HIS A 166 0.14 9.95 2.07
CA HIS A 166 -0.37 10.55 3.31
C HIS A 166 0.26 11.92 3.60
N ALA A 167 -0.41 12.73 4.41
CA ALA A 167 0.22 13.89 5.04
C ALA A 167 1.23 13.41 6.09
N ARG A 168 2.38 14.09 6.24
CA ARG A 168 3.46 13.65 7.11
C ARG A 168 4.13 14.78 7.88
N ALA A 169 4.50 14.47 9.13
CA ALA A 169 5.56 15.18 9.85
C ALA A 169 6.73 14.21 10.11
N ALA A 170 7.96 14.71 9.99
CA ALA A 170 9.21 14.00 10.32
C ALA A 170 10.10 14.96 11.10
N VAL A 171 10.24 14.71 12.39
CA VAL A 171 10.93 15.62 13.31
C VAL A 171 11.99 14.91 14.15
N GLY A 172 13.07 15.62 14.47
CA GLY A 172 14.04 15.17 15.46
C GLY A 172 13.53 15.39 16.88
N VAL A 173 13.83 14.45 17.77
CA VAL A 173 13.52 14.52 19.19
C VAL A 173 14.75 14.19 20.03
N ASN A 174 14.79 14.67 21.25
CA ASN A 174 15.92 14.47 22.13
C ASN A 174 16.07 13.01 22.58
N SER A 175 14.96 12.31 22.81
CA SER A 175 14.93 10.89 23.19
C SER A 175 13.60 10.26 22.86
N LEU A 176 13.58 8.93 22.75
CA LEU A 176 12.38 8.11 22.60
C LEU A 176 12.35 7.02 23.67
N PRO A 177 11.17 6.42 23.96
CA PRO A 177 11.03 5.36 24.93
C PRO A 177 12.04 4.22 24.69
N GLY A 178 12.70 3.77 25.75
CA GLY A 178 13.71 2.72 25.70
C GLY A 178 14.95 3.04 24.87
N GLY A 179 15.16 4.30 24.47
CA GLY A 179 16.27 4.70 23.60
C GLY A 179 16.09 4.28 22.15
N ALA A 180 14.86 4.06 21.69
CA ALA A 180 14.57 3.73 20.29
C ALA A 180 15.08 4.83 19.34
N PRO A 181 15.57 4.49 18.12
CA PRO A 181 16.05 5.47 17.15
C PRO A 181 14.91 6.20 16.43
N VAL A 182 13.74 5.57 16.32
CA VAL A 182 12.58 6.11 15.64
C VAL A 182 11.30 5.60 16.28
N GLU A 183 10.25 6.43 16.23
CA GLU A 183 8.89 6.05 16.54
C GLU A 183 7.98 6.55 15.42
N ILE A 184 6.99 5.74 15.03
CA ILE A 184 6.02 6.06 13.98
C ILE A 184 4.61 5.91 14.54
N GLU A 185 3.77 6.91 14.31
CA GLU A 185 2.33 6.88 14.54
C GLU A 185 1.56 7.05 13.21
N LEU A 186 0.28 6.69 13.18
CA LEU A 186 -0.48 6.67 11.94
C LEU A 186 -1.97 6.89 12.21
N VAL A 187 -2.62 7.59 11.27
CA VAL A 187 -4.08 7.70 11.17
C VAL A 187 -4.51 7.16 9.82
N ALA A 188 -5.44 6.21 9.83
CA ALA A 188 -6.04 5.64 8.62
C ALA A 188 -7.54 5.97 8.53
N GLU A 189 -8.04 6.20 7.30
CA GLU A 189 -9.47 6.20 6.99
C GLU A 189 -9.87 4.82 6.47
N VAL A 190 -10.96 4.28 6.99
CA VAL A 190 -11.46 2.95 6.63
C VAL A 190 -12.90 3.02 6.12
N VAL A 191 -13.30 2.05 5.33
CA VAL A 191 -14.71 1.85 4.97
C VAL A 191 -15.44 1.15 6.13
N ASN A 192 -16.75 1.38 6.22
CA ASN A 192 -17.61 0.71 7.21
C ASN A 192 -17.89 -0.74 6.82
#